data_eb8e005acc31f9ce2ce7d8e1e02bd9d8
#
_entry.id   eb8e005acc31f9ce2ce7d8e1e02bd9d8
#
_cell.length_a   1.000
_cell.length_b   1.000
_cell.length_c   1.000
_cell.angle_alpha   90.00
_cell.angle_beta   90.00
_cell.angle_gamma   90.00
#
_symmetry.space_group_name_H-M   'P 1'
#
loop_
_entity.id
_entity.type
_entity.pdbx_description
1 polymer ?
#
loop_
_entity_poly.entity_id
_entity_poly.type
_entity_poly.pdbx_seq_one_letter_code
_entity_poly.pdbx_strand_id
1 'polypeptide(L)'
;MIESIVGIDLGTTNSEIAIYRGARPEVLMDELGRKILPSVVGVGETGDLLVGEDARNQLILYPERTIKSIKRQMGSNDKVHLAGCEYTPQEISAIILKRLKHIAEQSLGQPVRKAVITVPAYFSDTQRQATREAGEIAGLEVVRIINEPTAAALVYEAAQHQGKRILVYDLGGGTFDASIVRIEAGVVEVISSHGNNHLGGDDFDHKIVEHIIDHLRIKQGVDVSDQPKAMARILRSAEAAKKHLSDHPYARIEEEYLTETAGKPTHLVLELSREEYEGMIAPFIEETLAAIHVALESASLTSSQIDEILLVGGATRTPLIRRRLREAFAREARGEVDPDLCVALGAAIQGGAIAGAEVSAVLVDVTPYTFGTSALGELNGEFYPYQYVPIIPKNTAIPVHKSDVFFTVTDDQNTVEVRVYQGENADALENIQIGEFRVEGLSKAPAGNPIILDLALDRDGILNVSAKEKNTGLERRITIDRAMSRYDKDELHDARQRITDLFGAEDADQMPGSSSGTTGAPTDGPVATLVAKAQAKLDEAVDEDRAELIDLVEIIRDCQRRSDLTGLDVARKQLTDLLFYLET
;
A
#
# COMPACT_ATOMS: atom_id res chain seq x y z
N MET A 1 25.93 15.45 7.08
CA MET A 1 24.69 15.82 6.37
C MET A 1 23.59 15.07 7.08
N ILE A 2 22.47 15.72 7.37
CA ILE A 2 21.28 15.04 7.90
C ILE A 2 20.77 14.14 6.76
N GLU A 3 20.56 12.87 7.04
CA GLU A 3 20.06 11.90 6.08
C GLU A 3 18.63 12.29 5.66
N SER A 4 18.38 12.34 4.35
CA SER A 4 17.05 12.72 3.82
C SER A 4 16.08 11.56 4.00
N ILE A 5 15.02 11.76 4.80
CA ILE A 5 13.88 10.85 4.94
C ILE A 5 12.69 11.50 4.25
N VAL A 6 12.15 10.83 3.24
CA VAL A 6 10.96 11.32 2.52
C VAL A 6 9.68 10.82 3.17
N GLY A 7 8.61 11.59 3.04
CA GLY A 7 7.25 11.18 3.38
C GLY A 7 6.50 10.81 2.11
N ILE A 8 5.86 9.66 2.09
CA ILE A 8 5.10 9.16 0.94
C ILE A 8 3.67 8.89 1.36
N ASP A 9 2.74 9.46 0.62
CA ASP A 9 1.36 9.01 0.58
C ASP A 9 1.18 8.04 -0.58
N LEU A 10 0.98 6.76 -0.26
CA LEU A 10 0.66 5.72 -1.24
C LEU A 10 -0.85 5.58 -1.34
N GLY A 11 -1.51 6.45 -2.11
CA GLY A 11 -2.96 6.46 -2.22
C GLY A 11 -3.54 5.43 -3.20
N THR A 12 -4.84 5.14 -3.09
CA THR A 12 -5.55 4.22 -4.00
C THR A 12 -5.57 4.73 -5.44
N THR A 13 -5.85 6.02 -5.61
CA THR A 13 -5.99 6.68 -6.92
C THR A 13 -4.79 7.53 -7.28
N ASN A 14 -4.26 8.25 -6.31
CA ASN A 14 -3.13 9.16 -6.45
C ASN A 14 -2.11 8.89 -5.34
N SER A 15 -0.85 9.17 -5.63
CA SER A 15 0.26 9.06 -4.66
C SER A 15 1.15 10.29 -4.75
N GLU A 16 1.71 10.70 -3.61
CA GLU A 16 2.52 11.90 -3.48
C GLU A 16 3.78 11.62 -2.65
N ILE A 17 4.81 12.42 -2.90
CA ILE A 17 6.06 12.38 -2.14
C ILE A 17 6.47 13.76 -1.68
N ALA A 18 6.90 13.86 -0.43
CA ALA A 18 7.29 15.12 0.19
C ALA A 18 8.56 14.95 1.03
N ILE A 19 9.19 16.07 1.36
CA ILE A 19 10.36 16.13 2.24
C ILE A 19 10.22 17.25 3.26
N TYR A 20 10.82 17.09 4.44
CA TYR A 20 10.95 18.16 5.42
C TYR A 20 12.32 18.80 5.30
N ARG A 21 12.36 20.06 4.83
CA ARG A 21 13.60 20.85 4.72
C ARG A 21 13.35 22.34 4.97
N GLY A 22 14.35 23.04 5.48
CA GLY A 22 14.22 24.47 5.78
C GLY A 22 13.10 24.78 6.78
N ALA A 23 12.90 23.89 7.78
CA ALA A 23 11.88 23.97 8.82
C ALA A 23 10.41 23.91 8.30
N ARG A 24 10.18 23.34 7.13
CA ARG A 24 8.83 23.15 6.55
C ARG A 24 8.76 21.90 5.69
N PRO A 25 7.58 21.26 5.61
CA PRO A 25 7.33 20.20 4.66
C PRO A 25 7.09 20.78 3.25
N GLU A 26 7.54 20.06 2.22
CA GLU A 26 7.43 20.46 0.82
C GLU A 26 7.16 19.23 -0.04
N VAL A 27 6.13 19.29 -0.90
CA VAL A 27 5.84 18.24 -1.89
C VAL A 27 6.83 18.34 -3.03
N LEU A 28 7.43 17.20 -3.38
CA LEU A 28 8.35 17.11 -4.52
C LEU A 28 7.57 16.96 -5.82
N MET A 29 8.11 17.48 -6.90
CA MET A 29 7.47 17.50 -8.21
C MET A 29 8.26 16.67 -9.22
N ASP A 30 7.56 16.09 -10.18
CA ASP A 30 8.18 15.44 -11.32
C ASP A 30 8.79 16.48 -12.30
N GLU A 31 9.37 15.98 -13.40
CA GLU A 31 10.03 16.79 -14.44
C GLU A 31 9.07 17.75 -15.16
N LEU A 32 7.76 17.49 -15.07
CA LEU A 32 6.69 18.30 -15.65
C LEU A 32 6.05 19.26 -14.63
N GLY A 33 6.59 19.32 -13.39
CA GLY A 33 6.07 20.15 -12.31
C GLY A 33 4.79 19.63 -11.67
N ARG A 34 4.45 18.33 -11.84
CA ARG A 34 3.28 17.71 -11.24
C ARG A 34 3.61 17.22 -9.83
N LYS A 35 2.71 17.49 -8.88
CA LYS A 35 2.84 17.09 -7.47
C LYS A 35 2.22 15.73 -7.16
N ILE A 36 1.35 15.27 -8.04
CA ILE A 36 0.49 14.09 -7.85
C ILE A 36 0.85 13.08 -8.94
N LEU A 37 1.14 11.85 -8.54
CA LEU A 37 1.35 10.70 -9.40
C LEU A 37 0.10 9.82 -9.37
N PRO A 38 -0.64 9.62 -10.47
CA PRO A 38 -1.71 8.63 -10.51
C PRO A 38 -1.18 7.24 -10.13
N SER A 39 -1.87 6.54 -9.22
CA SER A 39 -1.51 5.17 -8.77
C SER A 39 -1.91 4.13 -9.82
N VAL A 40 -1.38 4.27 -11.02
CA VAL A 40 -1.68 3.44 -12.18
C VAL A 40 -0.37 2.90 -12.76
N VAL A 41 -0.36 1.61 -13.08
CA VAL A 41 0.78 0.90 -13.66
C VAL A 41 0.31 0.19 -14.93
N GLY A 42 1.08 0.28 -15.99
CA GLY A 42 0.79 -0.37 -17.26
C GLY A 42 2.03 -0.84 -17.98
N VAL A 43 1.84 -1.68 -19.01
CA VAL A 43 2.90 -2.09 -19.92
C VAL A 43 2.50 -1.72 -21.34
N GLY A 44 3.32 -0.92 -22.00
CA GLY A 44 3.12 -0.46 -23.36
C GLY A 44 3.12 -1.58 -24.40
N GLU A 45 2.81 -1.29 -25.65
CA GLU A 45 2.82 -2.27 -26.75
C GLU A 45 4.22 -2.84 -27.01
N THR A 46 5.25 -2.04 -26.81
CA THR A 46 6.67 -2.41 -26.99
C THR A 46 7.26 -3.12 -25.77
N GLY A 47 6.49 -3.25 -24.69
CA GLY A 47 6.91 -3.93 -23.45
C GLY A 47 7.49 -2.98 -22.38
N ASP A 48 7.52 -1.67 -22.65
CA ASP A 48 7.98 -0.64 -21.74
C ASP A 48 7.01 -0.47 -20.56
N LEU A 49 7.57 -0.26 -19.37
CA LEU A 49 6.82 0.01 -18.16
C LEU A 49 6.28 1.45 -18.18
N LEU A 50 4.99 1.60 -17.95
CA LEU A 50 4.32 2.89 -17.81
C LEU A 50 3.82 3.07 -16.37
N VAL A 51 4.06 4.24 -15.78
CA VAL A 51 3.62 4.55 -14.41
C VAL A 51 3.03 5.96 -14.38
N GLY A 52 1.91 6.10 -13.66
CA GLY A 52 1.26 7.39 -13.49
C GLY A 52 0.39 7.78 -14.67
N GLU A 53 0.58 9.00 -15.17
CA GLU A 53 -0.28 9.59 -16.22
C GLU A 53 -0.24 8.80 -17.53
N ASP A 54 0.94 8.30 -17.92
CA ASP A 54 1.11 7.55 -19.17
C ASP A 54 0.35 6.21 -19.10
N ALA A 55 0.42 5.52 -17.97
CA ALA A 55 -0.37 4.31 -17.72
C ALA A 55 -1.88 4.62 -17.68
N ARG A 56 -2.28 5.74 -17.06
CA ARG A 56 -3.68 6.18 -17.01
C ARG A 56 -4.22 6.48 -18.40
N ASN A 57 -3.42 7.10 -19.26
CA ASN A 57 -3.83 7.41 -20.62
C ASN A 57 -3.98 6.16 -21.49
N GLN A 58 -3.12 5.16 -21.32
CA GLN A 58 -3.25 3.93 -22.08
C GLN A 58 -4.43 3.03 -21.64
N LEU A 59 -4.96 3.19 -20.42
CA LEU A 59 -6.06 2.38 -19.88
C LEU A 59 -7.27 2.29 -20.83
N ILE A 60 -7.50 3.32 -21.64
CA ILE A 60 -8.60 3.38 -22.60
C ILE A 60 -8.39 2.41 -23.78
N LEU A 61 -7.15 2.30 -24.25
CA LEU A 61 -6.81 1.51 -25.43
C LEU A 61 -6.48 0.05 -25.04
N TYR A 62 -5.82 -0.11 -23.88
CA TYR A 62 -5.29 -1.39 -23.40
C TYR A 62 -5.63 -1.60 -21.91
N PRO A 63 -6.94 -1.73 -21.56
CA PRO A 63 -7.37 -1.95 -20.18
C PRO A 63 -6.78 -3.25 -19.59
N GLU A 64 -6.58 -4.28 -20.40
CA GLU A 64 -6.00 -5.57 -20.02
C GLU A 64 -4.48 -5.51 -19.72
N ARG A 65 -3.83 -4.40 -20.06
CA ARG A 65 -2.40 -4.14 -19.83
C ARG A 65 -2.16 -3.03 -18.81
N THR A 66 -3.19 -2.67 -18.04
CA THR A 66 -3.14 -1.53 -17.11
C THR A 66 -3.84 -1.89 -15.80
N ILE A 67 -3.18 -1.63 -14.68
CA ILE A 67 -3.69 -1.87 -13.33
C ILE A 67 -3.87 -0.53 -12.64
N LYS A 68 -5.03 -0.33 -11.99
CA LYS A 68 -5.35 0.80 -11.12
C LYS A 68 -5.88 0.32 -9.77
N SER A 69 -5.94 1.21 -8.79
CA SER A 69 -6.55 0.97 -7.47
C SER A 69 -6.02 -0.28 -6.73
N ILE A 70 -4.75 -0.64 -6.97
CA ILE A 70 -4.13 -1.85 -6.41
C ILE A 70 -4.11 -1.86 -4.87
N LYS A 71 -4.08 -0.69 -4.23
CA LYS A 71 -4.09 -0.55 -2.77
C LYS A 71 -5.29 -1.24 -2.11
N ARG A 72 -6.44 -1.35 -2.80
CA ARG A 72 -7.62 -2.09 -2.32
C ARG A 72 -7.38 -3.60 -2.16
N GLN A 73 -6.36 -4.14 -2.81
CA GLN A 73 -5.99 -5.55 -2.75
C GLN A 73 -4.79 -5.82 -1.82
N MET A 74 -4.24 -4.77 -1.17
CA MET A 74 -3.13 -4.93 -0.24
C MET A 74 -3.48 -5.90 0.88
N GLY A 75 -2.54 -6.83 1.16
CA GLY A 75 -2.74 -7.89 2.13
C GLY A 75 -3.56 -9.10 1.66
N SER A 76 -4.18 -9.04 0.46
CA SER A 76 -4.87 -10.21 -0.11
C SER A 76 -3.88 -11.22 -0.71
N ASN A 77 -4.29 -12.47 -0.85
CA ASN A 77 -3.50 -13.52 -1.51
C ASN A 77 -3.64 -13.53 -3.03
N ASP A 78 -4.47 -12.65 -3.57
CA ASP A 78 -4.73 -12.58 -4.99
C ASP A 78 -3.53 -12.04 -5.74
N LYS A 79 -3.33 -12.53 -6.95
CA LYS A 79 -2.37 -11.99 -7.89
C LYS A 79 -3.10 -11.25 -9.00
N VAL A 80 -2.47 -10.22 -9.52
CA VAL A 80 -2.95 -9.47 -10.67
C VAL A 80 -2.13 -9.80 -11.91
N HIS A 81 -2.80 -9.82 -13.06
CA HIS A 81 -2.15 -10.10 -14.34
C HIS A 81 -1.81 -8.78 -15.04
N LEU A 82 -0.55 -8.63 -15.43
CA LEU A 82 -0.07 -7.49 -16.20
C LEU A 82 0.81 -7.99 -17.35
N ALA A 83 0.36 -7.77 -18.58
CA ALA A 83 1.08 -8.14 -19.81
C ALA A 83 1.57 -9.61 -19.84
N GLY A 84 0.74 -10.54 -19.35
CA GLY A 84 1.04 -11.98 -19.35
C GLY A 84 1.84 -12.50 -18.16
N CYS A 85 2.25 -11.61 -17.24
CA CYS A 85 2.92 -11.98 -15.99
C CYS A 85 1.99 -11.77 -14.79
N GLU A 86 2.22 -12.54 -13.73
CA GLU A 86 1.51 -12.42 -12.46
C GLU A 86 2.34 -11.62 -11.46
N TYR A 87 1.69 -10.66 -10.80
CA TYR A 87 2.27 -9.82 -9.76
C TYR A 87 1.40 -9.83 -8.51
N THR A 88 2.03 -9.68 -7.36
CA THR A 88 1.32 -9.42 -6.11
C THR A 88 0.92 -7.95 -6.01
N PRO A 89 -0.06 -7.58 -5.17
CA PRO A 89 -0.37 -6.18 -4.90
C PRO A 89 0.83 -5.39 -4.38
N GLN A 90 1.73 -6.03 -3.61
CA GLN A 90 2.96 -5.43 -3.12
C GLN A 90 3.91 -5.06 -4.26
N GLU A 91 4.09 -5.94 -5.25
CA GLU A 91 4.97 -5.68 -6.40
C GLU A 91 4.46 -4.54 -7.27
N ILE A 92 3.15 -4.47 -7.53
CA ILE A 92 2.56 -3.35 -8.29
C ILE A 92 2.67 -2.04 -7.48
N SER A 93 2.44 -2.08 -6.17
CA SER A 93 2.63 -0.91 -5.30
C SER A 93 4.10 -0.48 -5.24
N ALA A 94 5.04 -1.43 -5.27
CA ALA A 94 6.47 -1.15 -5.32
C ALA A 94 6.89 -0.42 -6.60
N ILE A 95 6.26 -0.70 -7.74
CA ILE A 95 6.47 0.04 -8.99
C ILE A 95 6.10 1.52 -8.79
N ILE A 96 4.96 1.81 -8.18
CA ILE A 96 4.53 3.18 -7.88
C ILE A 96 5.53 3.87 -6.93
N LEU A 97 5.91 3.19 -5.84
CA LEU A 97 6.87 3.69 -4.86
C LEU A 97 8.25 3.94 -5.46
N LYS A 98 8.69 3.07 -6.38
CA LYS A 98 9.97 3.25 -7.08
C LYS A 98 9.94 4.46 -8.01
N ARG A 99 8.82 4.74 -8.68
CA ARG A 99 8.65 5.97 -9.48
C ARG A 99 8.66 7.22 -8.59
N LEU A 100 7.99 7.20 -7.44
CA LEU A 100 8.03 8.30 -6.47
C LEU A 100 9.45 8.53 -5.92
N LYS A 101 10.17 7.45 -5.60
CA LYS A 101 11.58 7.52 -5.21
C LYS A 101 12.42 8.22 -6.28
N HIS A 102 12.27 7.83 -7.55
CA HIS A 102 12.97 8.45 -8.67
C HIS A 102 12.66 9.96 -8.78
N ILE A 103 11.39 10.36 -8.66
CA ILE A 103 10.98 11.78 -8.61
C ILE A 103 11.72 12.51 -7.49
N ALA A 104 11.80 11.90 -6.31
CA ALA A 104 12.51 12.51 -5.18
C ALA A 104 14.03 12.62 -5.44
N GLU A 105 14.65 11.58 -5.96
CA GLU A 105 16.08 11.57 -6.28
C GLU A 105 16.45 12.63 -7.32
N GLN A 106 15.64 12.77 -8.35
CA GLN A 106 15.82 13.84 -9.35
C GLN A 106 15.63 15.23 -8.75
N SER A 107 14.56 15.45 -7.97
CA SER A 107 14.28 16.74 -7.35
C SER A 107 15.33 17.15 -6.33
N LEU A 108 15.92 16.19 -5.60
CA LEU A 108 16.90 16.43 -4.56
C LEU A 108 18.37 16.37 -5.05
N GLY A 109 18.62 15.80 -6.24
CA GLY A 109 19.95 15.58 -6.79
C GLY A 109 20.82 14.62 -5.96
N GLN A 110 20.19 13.73 -5.18
CA GLN A 110 20.87 12.76 -4.32
C GLN A 110 20.02 11.50 -4.13
N PRO A 111 20.65 10.35 -3.83
CA PRO A 111 19.91 9.11 -3.57
C PRO A 111 18.99 9.22 -2.36
N VAL A 112 17.79 8.64 -2.49
CA VAL A 112 16.80 8.52 -1.41
C VAL A 112 16.72 7.07 -0.96
N ARG A 113 17.03 6.83 0.32
CA ARG A 113 17.08 5.48 0.89
C ARG A 113 15.99 5.20 1.91
N LYS A 114 15.52 6.24 2.61
CA LYS A 114 14.60 6.12 3.74
C LYS A 114 13.29 6.83 3.49
N ALA A 115 12.21 6.19 3.91
CA ALA A 115 10.87 6.75 3.77
C ALA A 115 10.00 6.48 5.00
N VAL A 116 9.11 7.44 5.28
CA VAL A 116 7.88 7.25 6.05
C VAL A 116 6.76 7.06 5.05
N ILE A 117 6.01 5.97 5.15
CA ILE A 117 4.88 5.67 4.24
C ILE A 117 3.58 5.69 5.02
N THR A 118 2.52 6.26 4.44
CA THR A 118 1.21 6.32 5.08
C THR A 118 0.31 5.16 4.69
N VAL A 119 -0.59 4.83 5.60
CA VAL A 119 -1.64 3.83 5.40
C VAL A 119 -2.96 4.33 5.99
N PRO A 120 -4.12 3.88 5.49
CA PRO A 120 -5.40 4.11 6.16
C PRO A 120 -5.35 3.69 7.63
N ALA A 121 -6.02 4.44 8.50
CA ALA A 121 -6.01 4.13 9.93
C ALA A 121 -6.61 2.76 10.22
N TYR A 122 -7.60 2.34 9.42
CA TYR A 122 -8.31 1.07 9.57
C TYR A 122 -7.67 -0.11 8.80
N PHE A 123 -6.41 0.04 8.33
CA PHE A 123 -5.66 -1.08 7.76
C PHE A 123 -5.32 -2.13 8.83
N SER A 124 -5.53 -3.40 8.49
CA SER A 124 -5.08 -4.54 9.29
C SER A 124 -3.55 -4.64 9.30
N ASP A 125 -3.00 -5.41 10.24
CA ASP A 125 -1.54 -5.64 10.29
C ASP A 125 -1.01 -6.27 9.00
N THR A 126 -1.78 -7.19 8.38
CA THR A 126 -1.42 -7.77 7.08
C THR A 126 -1.27 -6.70 6.00
N GLN A 127 -2.19 -5.72 5.95
CA GLN A 127 -2.15 -4.64 4.97
C GLN A 127 -1.00 -3.66 5.25
N ARG A 128 -0.71 -3.37 6.53
CA ARG A 128 0.44 -2.54 6.96
C ARG A 128 1.76 -3.21 6.58
N GLN A 129 1.89 -4.51 6.85
CA GLN A 129 3.07 -5.29 6.50
C GLN A 129 3.25 -5.35 4.98
N ALA A 130 2.19 -5.59 4.22
CA ALA A 130 2.23 -5.58 2.75
C ALA A 130 2.69 -4.21 2.19
N THR A 131 2.32 -3.10 2.85
CA THR A 131 2.78 -1.76 2.47
C THR A 131 4.27 -1.57 2.78
N ARG A 132 4.77 -2.09 3.90
CA ARG A 132 6.20 -2.10 4.23
C ARG A 132 7.00 -2.90 3.21
N GLU A 133 6.55 -4.11 2.88
CA GLU A 133 7.16 -4.97 1.86
C GLU A 133 7.23 -4.28 0.47
N ALA A 134 6.16 -3.60 0.07
CA ALA A 134 6.17 -2.81 -1.16
C ALA A 134 7.27 -1.73 -1.15
N GLY A 135 7.48 -1.06 -0.03
CA GLY A 135 8.57 -0.11 0.17
C GLY A 135 9.95 -0.76 0.05
N GLU A 136 10.14 -1.92 0.67
CA GLU A 136 11.40 -2.68 0.62
C GLU A 136 11.69 -3.21 -0.78
N ILE A 137 10.68 -3.71 -1.50
CA ILE A 137 10.78 -4.11 -2.92
C ILE A 137 11.17 -2.90 -3.79
N ALA A 138 10.62 -1.71 -3.52
CA ALA A 138 10.98 -0.47 -4.21
C ALA A 138 12.41 0.02 -3.90
N GLY A 139 13.12 -0.64 -2.97
CA GLY A 139 14.46 -0.26 -2.53
C GLY A 139 14.50 0.90 -1.56
N LEU A 140 13.46 1.03 -0.73
CA LEU A 140 13.38 1.98 0.38
C LEU A 140 13.53 1.23 1.72
N GLU A 141 14.25 1.81 2.65
CA GLU A 141 14.17 1.48 4.08
C GLU A 141 12.94 2.19 4.64
N VAL A 142 11.88 1.45 4.95
CA VAL A 142 10.66 2.00 5.53
C VAL A 142 10.89 2.20 7.03
N VAL A 143 11.31 3.41 7.40
CA VAL A 143 11.66 3.76 8.79
C VAL A 143 10.44 3.90 9.68
N ARG A 144 9.27 4.15 9.09
CA ARG A 144 7.98 4.19 9.80
C ARG A 144 6.79 4.03 8.85
N ILE A 145 5.76 3.34 9.34
CA ILE A 145 4.39 3.40 8.80
C ILE A 145 3.57 4.29 9.73
N ILE A 146 2.81 5.27 9.18
CA ILE A 146 1.91 6.13 9.96
C ILE A 146 0.51 6.16 9.34
N ASN A 147 -0.50 6.45 10.15
CA ASN A 147 -1.87 6.55 9.67
C ASN A 147 -2.10 7.86 8.89
N GLU A 148 -2.83 7.80 7.79
CA GLU A 148 -3.18 8.96 6.93
C GLU A 148 -3.82 10.10 7.72
N PRO A 149 -4.89 9.88 8.54
CA PRO A 149 -5.49 10.96 9.31
C PRO A 149 -4.53 11.57 10.34
N THR A 150 -3.61 10.78 10.85
CA THR A 150 -2.59 11.23 11.79
C THR A 150 -1.56 12.13 11.09
N ALA A 151 -1.13 11.74 9.89
CA ALA A 151 -0.25 12.56 9.05
C ALA A 151 -0.91 13.90 8.71
N ALA A 152 -2.18 13.89 8.30
CA ALA A 152 -2.93 15.11 8.02
C ALA A 152 -3.03 16.04 9.24
N ALA A 153 -3.27 15.48 10.44
CA ALA A 153 -3.34 16.26 11.69
C ALA A 153 -2.00 16.91 12.05
N LEU A 154 -0.84 16.30 11.73
CA LEU A 154 0.49 16.90 11.93
C LEU A 154 0.67 18.20 11.13
N VAL A 155 0.20 18.23 9.89
CA VAL A 155 0.26 19.47 9.07
C VAL A 155 -0.59 20.56 9.66
N TYR A 156 -1.75 20.18 10.19
CA TYR A 156 -2.67 21.10 10.81
C TYR A 156 -2.11 21.71 12.11
N GLU A 157 -1.48 20.92 12.98
CA GLU A 157 -0.84 21.39 14.23
C GLU A 157 0.32 22.35 13.95
N ALA A 158 1.12 22.09 12.92
CA ALA A 158 2.21 22.98 12.51
C ALA A 158 1.74 24.42 12.22
N ALA A 159 0.43 24.60 11.96
CA ALA A 159 -0.21 25.89 11.70
C ALA A 159 -0.94 26.51 12.92
N GLN A 160 -1.22 25.76 14.00
CA GLN A 160 -2.04 26.22 15.13
C GLN A 160 -1.66 25.56 16.47
N HIS A 161 -1.48 26.36 17.53
CA HIS A 161 -0.98 25.91 18.85
C HIS A 161 -2.06 25.89 19.95
N GLN A 162 -3.33 25.59 19.66
CA GLN A 162 -4.41 25.59 20.67
C GLN A 162 -4.98 24.19 20.87
N GLY A 163 -5.26 23.80 22.11
CA GLY A 163 -5.91 22.54 22.47
C GLY A 163 -7.26 22.39 21.78
N LYS A 164 -7.40 21.39 20.90
CA LYS A 164 -8.60 21.13 20.09
C LYS A 164 -8.86 19.64 19.90
N ARG A 165 -10.14 19.29 19.77
CA ARG A 165 -10.60 17.98 19.30
C ARG A 165 -11.06 18.13 17.86
N ILE A 166 -10.44 17.36 16.97
CA ILE A 166 -10.66 17.45 15.53
C ILE A 166 -11.22 16.12 15.04
N LEU A 167 -12.27 16.18 14.24
CA LEU A 167 -12.67 15.07 13.39
C LEU A 167 -11.85 15.15 12.10
N VAL A 168 -11.01 14.19 11.84
CA VAL A 168 -10.41 13.97 10.52
C VAL A 168 -11.32 13.04 9.75
N TYR A 169 -11.91 13.56 8.67
CA TYR A 169 -12.78 12.84 7.74
C TYR A 169 -11.97 12.59 6.47
N ASP A 170 -11.42 11.39 6.35
CA ASP A 170 -10.59 11.00 5.21
C ASP A 170 -11.37 10.10 4.26
N LEU A 171 -11.67 10.61 3.06
CA LEU A 171 -12.33 9.87 2.01
C LEU A 171 -11.54 9.98 0.72
N GLY A 172 -10.73 8.95 0.48
CA GLY A 172 -9.90 8.80 -0.70
C GLY A 172 -10.64 8.17 -1.87
N GLY A 173 -9.88 7.57 -2.79
CA GLY A 173 -10.44 6.83 -3.92
C GLY A 173 -11.04 5.49 -3.53
N GLY A 174 -10.49 4.81 -2.53
CA GLY A 174 -10.88 3.43 -2.21
C GLY A 174 -11.12 3.13 -0.73
N THR A 175 -10.80 4.05 0.17
CA THR A 175 -10.91 3.89 1.62
C THR A 175 -11.55 5.10 2.26
N PHE A 176 -12.22 4.86 3.38
CA PHE A 176 -12.78 5.86 4.26
C PHE A 176 -12.30 5.66 5.69
N ASP A 177 -11.83 6.72 6.33
CA ASP A 177 -11.46 6.77 7.74
C ASP A 177 -12.07 7.99 8.44
N ALA A 178 -12.62 7.77 9.63
CA ALA A 178 -13.06 8.81 10.57
C ALA A 178 -12.22 8.70 11.85
N SER A 179 -11.36 9.68 12.11
CA SER A 179 -10.50 9.69 13.28
C SER A 179 -10.76 10.91 14.16
N ILE A 180 -10.90 10.67 15.46
CA ILE A 180 -10.99 11.73 16.46
C ILE A 180 -9.59 11.97 17.01
N VAL A 181 -9.09 13.18 16.80
CA VAL A 181 -7.74 13.58 17.16
C VAL A 181 -7.79 14.71 18.18
N ARG A 182 -7.00 14.61 19.25
CA ARG A 182 -6.76 15.68 20.20
C ARG A 182 -5.41 16.31 19.89
N ILE A 183 -5.40 17.60 19.77
CA ILE A 183 -4.18 18.39 19.61
C ILE A 183 -4.03 19.28 20.85
N GLU A 184 -2.97 19.09 21.61
CA GLU A 184 -2.72 19.86 22.83
C GLU A 184 -1.24 19.99 23.11
N ALA A 185 -0.75 21.22 23.30
CA ALA A 185 0.63 21.54 23.69
C ALA A 185 1.72 20.86 22.82
N GLY A 186 1.51 20.78 21.50
CA GLY A 186 2.46 20.15 20.58
C GLY A 186 2.35 18.61 20.54
N VAL A 187 1.31 18.03 21.15
CA VAL A 187 1.02 16.59 21.04
C VAL A 187 -0.19 16.40 20.15
N VAL A 188 -0.05 15.58 19.13
CA VAL A 188 -1.14 15.08 18.27
C VAL A 188 -1.45 13.66 18.71
N GLU A 189 -2.60 13.47 19.33
CA GLU A 189 -3.05 12.19 19.88
C GLU A 189 -4.32 11.74 19.21
N VAL A 190 -4.31 10.56 18.57
CA VAL A 190 -5.51 9.89 18.09
C VAL A 190 -6.23 9.30 19.31
N ILE A 191 -7.51 9.64 19.49
CA ILE A 191 -8.35 9.10 20.57
C ILE A 191 -9.07 7.84 20.11
N SER A 192 -9.61 7.89 18.90
CA SER A 192 -10.33 6.76 18.27
C SER A 192 -10.30 6.86 16.76
N SER A 193 -10.42 5.74 16.10
CA SER A 193 -10.56 5.65 14.65
C SER A 193 -11.56 4.56 14.27
N HIS A 194 -12.33 4.80 13.21
CA HIS A 194 -13.20 3.82 12.59
C HIS A 194 -13.34 4.11 11.11
N GLY A 195 -13.48 3.07 10.26
CA GLY A 195 -13.48 3.27 8.82
C GLY A 195 -14.01 2.09 8.01
N ASN A 196 -13.93 2.23 6.70
CA ASN A 196 -14.24 1.18 5.73
C ASN A 196 -13.15 1.16 4.64
N ASN A 197 -12.40 0.06 4.54
CA ASN A 197 -11.31 -0.13 3.58
C ASN A 197 -11.79 -0.39 2.14
N HIS A 198 -13.11 -0.42 1.91
CA HIS A 198 -13.74 -0.70 0.62
C HIS A 198 -14.77 0.36 0.23
N LEU A 199 -14.64 1.60 0.72
CA LEU A 199 -15.51 2.72 0.40
C LEU A 199 -14.68 3.93 0.00
N GLY A 200 -14.97 4.51 -1.18
CA GLY A 200 -14.27 5.70 -1.66
C GLY A 200 -14.83 6.26 -2.97
N GLY A 201 -14.08 7.16 -3.58
CA GLY A 201 -14.45 7.83 -4.82
C GLY A 201 -14.64 6.89 -6.01
N ASP A 202 -13.96 5.73 -6.03
CA ASP A 202 -14.12 4.71 -7.07
C ASP A 202 -15.53 4.09 -7.02
N ASP A 203 -16.14 3.96 -5.82
CA ASP A 203 -17.51 3.47 -5.65
C ASP A 203 -18.52 4.49 -6.17
N PHE A 204 -18.21 5.78 -6.02
CA PHE A 204 -19.00 6.87 -6.61
C PHE A 204 -18.95 6.84 -8.15
N ASP A 205 -17.76 6.60 -8.71
CA ASP A 205 -17.61 6.42 -10.15
C ASP A 205 -18.43 5.25 -10.67
N HIS A 206 -18.41 4.11 -9.95
CA HIS A 206 -19.19 2.93 -10.31
C HIS A 206 -20.71 3.21 -10.33
N LYS A 207 -21.24 4.07 -9.45
CA LYS A 207 -22.67 4.45 -9.52
C LYS A 207 -22.99 5.22 -10.79
N ILE A 208 -22.11 6.09 -11.26
CA ILE A 208 -22.29 6.77 -12.54
C ILE A 208 -22.15 5.79 -13.71
N VAL A 209 -21.19 4.84 -13.62
CA VAL A 209 -21.04 3.77 -14.63
C VAL A 209 -22.31 2.92 -14.75
N GLU A 210 -22.88 2.47 -13.62
CA GLU A 210 -24.15 1.73 -13.59
C GLU A 210 -25.26 2.54 -14.27
N HIS A 211 -25.39 3.82 -13.95
CA HIS A 211 -26.37 4.72 -14.54
C HIS A 211 -26.19 4.87 -16.05
N ILE A 212 -24.96 4.98 -16.55
CA ILE A 212 -24.64 5.05 -17.98
C ILE A 212 -25.03 3.74 -18.68
N ILE A 213 -24.68 2.59 -18.11
CA ILE A 213 -25.02 1.27 -18.68
C ILE A 213 -26.53 1.10 -18.78
N ASP A 214 -27.27 1.46 -17.72
CA ASP A 214 -28.72 1.38 -17.72
C ASP A 214 -29.34 2.34 -18.76
N HIS A 215 -28.79 3.55 -18.90
CA HIS A 215 -29.21 4.48 -19.97
C HIS A 215 -29.06 3.85 -21.36
N LEU A 216 -27.90 3.23 -21.66
CA LEU A 216 -27.64 2.57 -22.94
C LEU A 216 -28.57 1.39 -23.19
N ARG A 217 -28.81 0.56 -22.16
CA ARG A 217 -29.75 -0.57 -22.22
C ARG A 217 -31.18 -0.10 -22.49
N ILE A 218 -31.68 0.88 -21.76
CA ILE A 218 -33.06 1.36 -21.85
C ILE A 218 -33.31 2.15 -23.14
N LYS A 219 -32.39 3.05 -23.50
CA LYS A 219 -32.60 3.97 -24.63
C LYS A 219 -32.19 3.38 -25.98
N GLN A 220 -31.19 2.51 -26.02
CA GLN A 220 -30.58 2.02 -27.26
C GLN A 220 -30.61 0.50 -27.39
N GLY A 221 -30.98 -0.24 -26.32
CA GLY A 221 -30.98 -1.70 -26.30
C GLY A 221 -29.57 -2.31 -26.37
N VAL A 222 -28.55 -1.56 -25.97
CA VAL A 222 -27.13 -1.97 -26.04
C VAL A 222 -26.58 -2.24 -24.64
N ASP A 223 -25.96 -3.40 -24.48
CA ASP A 223 -25.17 -3.73 -23.30
C ASP A 223 -23.67 -3.74 -23.65
N VAL A 224 -22.89 -2.98 -22.91
CA VAL A 224 -21.45 -2.83 -23.10
C VAL A 224 -20.62 -3.43 -21.96
N SER A 225 -21.27 -4.11 -20.99
CA SER A 225 -20.62 -4.61 -19.76
C SER A 225 -19.47 -5.60 -20.05
N ASP A 226 -19.55 -6.36 -21.14
CA ASP A 226 -18.54 -7.34 -21.55
C ASP A 226 -17.52 -6.75 -22.57
N GLN A 227 -17.49 -5.42 -22.75
CA GLN A 227 -16.62 -4.75 -23.70
C GLN A 227 -15.55 -3.91 -22.97
N PRO A 228 -14.33 -4.43 -22.71
CA PRO A 228 -13.34 -3.76 -21.86
C PRO A 228 -13.00 -2.33 -22.28
N LYS A 229 -12.86 -2.07 -23.59
CA LYS A 229 -12.55 -0.73 -24.13
C LYS A 229 -13.71 0.25 -23.94
N ALA A 230 -14.95 -0.18 -24.15
CA ALA A 230 -16.12 0.66 -23.90
C ALA A 230 -16.24 0.97 -22.40
N MET A 231 -16.06 -0.03 -21.55
CA MET A 231 -16.09 0.12 -20.10
C MET A 231 -14.99 1.06 -19.59
N ALA A 232 -13.77 0.98 -20.12
CA ALA A 232 -12.68 1.89 -19.76
C ALA A 232 -12.99 3.35 -20.12
N ARG A 233 -13.60 3.59 -21.28
CA ARG A 233 -14.06 4.92 -21.71
C ARG A 233 -15.18 5.45 -20.82
N ILE A 234 -16.19 4.62 -20.55
CA ILE A 234 -17.31 4.97 -19.64
C ILE A 234 -16.76 5.33 -18.25
N LEU A 235 -15.86 4.53 -17.69
CA LEU A 235 -15.28 4.77 -16.37
C LEU A 235 -14.53 6.10 -16.32
N ARG A 236 -13.74 6.42 -17.35
CA ARG A 236 -13.06 7.72 -17.44
C ARG A 236 -14.06 8.87 -17.50
N SER A 237 -15.11 8.74 -18.30
CA SER A 237 -16.14 9.77 -18.44
C SER A 237 -16.98 9.92 -17.17
N ALA A 238 -17.22 8.82 -16.44
CA ALA A 238 -17.85 8.83 -15.12
C ALA A 238 -17.01 9.58 -14.08
N GLU A 239 -15.70 9.30 -14.00
CA GLU A 239 -14.79 10.02 -13.11
C GLU A 239 -14.73 11.52 -13.45
N ALA A 240 -14.65 11.87 -14.74
CA ALA A 240 -14.66 13.25 -15.20
C ALA A 240 -15.97 13.96 -14.82
N ALA A 241 -17.12 13.30 -15.00
CA ALA A 241 -18.44 13.81 -14.61
C ALA A 241 -18.54 14.01 -13.10
N LYS A 242 -18.10 13.03 -12.27
CA LYS A 242 -18.02 13.16 -10.81
C LYS A 242 -17.24 14.41 -10.40
N LYS A 243 -16.04 14.58 -10.94
CA LYS A 243 -15.18 15.75 -10.66
C LYS A 243 -15.86 17.06 -11.08
N HIS A 244 -16.46 17.09 -12.26
CA HIS A 244 -17.16 18.28 -12.77
C HIS A 244 -18.38 18.63 -11.90
N LEU A 245 -19.13 17.65 -11.41
CA LEU A 245 -20.29 17.86 -10.53
C LEU A 245 -19.91 18.39 -9.13
N SER A 246 -18.63 18.38 -8.75
CA SER A 246 -18.19 19.03 -7.51
C SER A 246 -18.35 20.55 -7.58
N ASP A 247 -18.18 21.15 -8.74
CA ASP A 247 -18.21 22.61 -8.95
C ASP A 247 -19.42 23.08 -9.78
N HIS A 248 -20.01 22.19 -10.60
CA HIS A 248 -21.08 22.53 -11.54
C HIS A 248 -22.36 21.75 -11.23
N PRO A 249 -23.55 22.31 -11.51
CA PRO A 249 -24.83 21.66 -11.25
C PRO A 249 -25.18 20.53 -12.21
N TYR A 250 -24.57 20.47 -13.38
CA TYR A 250 -24.79 19.46 -14.41
C TYR A 250 -23.44 19.03 -15.02
N ALA A 251 -23.36 17.76 -15.43
CA ALA A 251 -22.26 17.22 -16.22
C ALA A 251 -22.83 16.59 -17.50
N ARG A 252 -22.24 16.93 -18.65
CA ARG A 252 -22.54 16.29 -19.93
C ARG A 252 -21.51 15.22 -20.19
N ILE A 253 -21.96 13.99 -20.38
CA ILE A 253 -21.17 12.81 -20.66
C ILE A 253 -21.38 12.45 -22.13
N GLU A 254 -20.31 12.52 -22.92
CA GLU A 254 -20.35 12.24 -24.35
C GLU A 254 -19.22 11.31 -24.75
N GLU A 255 -19.55 10.22 -25.45
CA GLU A 255 -18.59 9.33 -26.07
C GLU A 255 -19.04 9.01 -27.50
N GLU A 256 -18.32 9.55 -28.48
CA GLU A 256 -18.55 9.23 -29.86
C GLU A 256 -18.03 7.84 -30.20
N TYR A 257 -18.83 7.05 -30.95
CA TYR A 257 -18.46 5.70 -31.36
C TYR A 257 -17.98 4.84 -30.18
N LEU A 258 -18.80 4.76 -29.13
CA LEU A 258 -18.49 3.99 -27.92
C LEU A 258 -18.31 2.51 -28.24
N THR A 259 -19.21 1.98 -29.05
CA THR A 259 -19.19 0.59 -29.55
C THR A 259 -19.95 0.49 -30.88
N GLU A 260 -19.90 -0.70 -31.47
CA GLU A 260 -20.68 -1.05 -32.65
C GLU A 260 -21.53 -2.29 -32.37
N THR A 261 -22.84 -2.23 -32.68
CA THR A 261 -23.77 -3.35 -32.55
C THR A 261 -24.47 -3.58 -33.87
N ALA A 262 -24.33 -4.78 -34.44
CA ALA A 262 -24.89 -5.17 -35.73
C ALA A 262 -24.56 -4.18 -36.88
N GLY A 263 -23.33 -3.70 -36.95
CA GLY A 263 -22.85 -2.75 -37.98
C GLY A 263 -23.33 -1.31 -37.79
N LYS A 264 -23.91 -0.98 -36.64
CA LYS A 264 -24.36 0.38 -36.33
C LYS A 264 -23.53 0.96 -35.16
N PRO A 265 -22.99 2.18 -35.33
CA PRO A 265 -22.29 2.82 -34.23
C PRO A 265 -23.25 3.23 -33.10
N THR A 266 -22.81 3.00 -31.87
CA THR A 266 -23.50 3.44 -30.66
C THR A 266 -22.73 4.61 -30.07
N HIS A 267 -23.42 5.72 -29.84
CA HIS A 267 -22.88 6.92 -29.21
C HIS A 267 -23.53 7.08 -27.82
N LEU A 268 -22.76 7.55 -26.87
CA LEU A 268 -23.28 7.94 -25.55
C LEU A 268 -23.45 9.46 -25.53
N VAL A 269 -24.63 9.93 -25.19
CA VAL A 269 -24.92 11.33 -24.85
C VAL A 269 -25.88 11.30 -23.66
N LEU A 270 -25.41 11.80 -22.54
CA LEU A 270 -26.15 11.81 -21.28
C LEU A 270 -25.85 13.11 -20.53
N GLU A 271 -26.85 13.77 -20.01
CA GLU A 271 -26.72 14.85 -19.04
C GLU A 271 -27.09 14.31 -17.66
N LEU A 272 -26.18 14.52 -16.68
CA LEU A 272 -26.35 14.08 -15.31
C LEU A 272 -26.36 15.32 -14.39
N SER A 273 -27.41 15.49 -13.62
CA SER A 273 -27.48 16.56 -12.63
C SER A 273 -26.73 16.17 -11.34
N ARG A 274 -26.26 17.19 -10.60
CA ARG A 274 -25.68 16.98 -9.25
C ARG A 274 -26.67 16.32 -8.31
N GLU A 275 -27.95 16.68 -8.38
CA GLU A 275 -29.00 16.12 -7.52
C GLU A 275 -29.18 14.61 -7.75
N GLU A 276 -29.21 14.16 -9.02
CA GLU A 276 -29.27 12.74 -9.38
C GLU A 276 -28.02 12.00 -8.88
N TYR A 277 -26.84 12.55 -9.13
CA TYR A 277 -25.58 11.99 -8.65
C TYR A 277 -25.53 11.89 -7.11
N GLU A 278 -25.87 12.98 -6.40
CA GLU A 278 -25.93 12.97 -4.94
C GLU A 278 -26.94 11.96 -4.41
N GLY A 279 -28.05 11.75 -5.09
CA GLY A 279 -29.03 10.71 -4.76
C GLY A 279 -28.44 9.29 -4.88
N MET A 280 -27.62 9.03 -5.90
CA MET A 280 -26.97 7.72 -6.11
C MET A 280 -25.97 7.40 -5.00
N ILE A 281 -25.20 8.40 -4.53
CA ILE A 281 -24.13 8.20 -3.54
C ILE A 281 -24.59 8.41 -2.10
N ALA A 282 -25.81 8.91 -1.87
CA ALA A 282 -26.33 9.18 -0.53
C ALA A 282 -26.19 7.99 0.45
N PRO A 283 -26.45 6.73 0.06
CA PRO A 283 -26.25 5.59 0.96
C PRO A 283 -24.82 5.45 1.47
N PHE A 284 -23.82 5.70 0.63
CA PHE A 284 -22.40 5.66 1.01
C PHE A 284 -22.06 6.78 2.01
N ILE A 285 -22.64 7.96 1.83
CA ILE A 285 -22.42 9.07 2.76
C ILE A 285 -23.07 8.78 4.11
N GLU A 286 -24.26 8.16 4.16
CA GLU A 286 -24.86 7.70 5.42
C GLU A 286 -23.99 6.67 6.14
N GLU A 287 -23.35 5.76 5.40
CA GLU A 287 -22.40 4.80 5.96
C GLU A 287 -21.19 5.51 6.60
N THR A 288 -20.66 6.57 5.96
CA THR A 288 -19.57 7.37 6.56
C THR A 288 -20.01 8.06 7.85
N LEU A 289 -21.24 8.58 7.91
CA LEU A 289 -21.78 9.20 9.12
C LEU A 289 -22.00 8.18 10.25
N ALA A 290 -22.42 6.95 9.92
CA ALA A 290 -22.51 5.87 10.89
C ALA A 290 -21.12 5.50 11.47
N ALA A 291 -20.09 5.43 10.63
CA ALA A 291 -18.71 5.20 11.09
C ALA A 291 -18.20 6.33 12.00
N ILE A 292 -18.51 7.59 11.69
CA ILE A 292 -18.19 8.72 12.58
C ILE A 292 -18.86 8.54 13.95
N HIS A 293 -20.12 8.09 13.96
CA HIS A 293 -20.85 7.86 15.22
C HIS A 293 -20.15 6.82 16.09
N VAL A 294 -19.70 5.70 15.49
CA VAL A 294 -18.91 4.66 16.18
C VAL A 294 -17.59 5.23 16.72
N ALA A 295 -16.90 6.09 15.96
CA ALA A 295 -15.67 6.73 16.41
C ALA A 295 -15.92 7.66 17.61
N LEU A 296 -16.98 8.46 17.58
CA LEU A 296 -17.40 9.34 18.69
C LEU A 296 -17.77 8.55 19.95
N GLU A 297 -18.56 7.47 19.82
CA GLU A 297 -18.90 6.59 20.93
C GLU A 297 -17.67 5.96 21.57
N SER A 298 -16.74 5.46 20.74
CA SER A 298 -15.48 4.89 21.20
C SER A 298 -14.61 5.89 21.95
N ALA A 299 -14.65 7.17 21.55
CA ALA A 299 -14.01 8.27 22.25
C ALA A 299 -14.78 8.78 23.48
N SER A 300 -16.00 8.29 23.74
CA SER A 300 -16.92 8.83 24.74
C SER A 300 -17.21 10.33 24.53
N LEU A 301 -17.36 10.75 23.27
CA LEU A 301 -17.62 12.13 22.86
C LEU A 301 -18.94 12.26 22.10
N THR A 302 -19.48 13.48 22.10
CA THR A 302 -20.60 13.88 21.28
C THR A 302 -20.15 14.79 20.14
N SER A 303 -20.94 14.92 19.07
CA SER A 303 -20.62 15.81 17.93
C SER A 303 -20.39 17.27 18.36
N SER A 304 -21.06 17.74 19.41
CA SER A 304 -20.90 19.10 19.95
C SER A 304 -19.53 19.36 20.60
N GLN A 305 -18.83 18.31 21.00
CA GLN A 305 -17.51 18.39 21.62
C GLN A 305 -16.35 18.35 20.59
N ILE A 306 -16.65 18.20 19.32
CA ILE A 306 -15.70 18.35 18.22
C ILE A 306 -15.56 19.83 17.89
N ASP A 307 -14.35 20.36 17.96
CA ASP A 307 -14.07 21.77 17.72
C ASP A 307 -13.97 22.08 16.23
N GLU A 308 -13.43 21.16 15.44
CA GLU A 308 -13.17 21.35 14.01
C GLU A 308 -13.31 20.04 13.23
N ILE A 309 -13.58 20.17 11.92
CA ILE A 309 -13.63 19.06 10.97
C ILE A 309 -12.59 19.33 9.89
N LEU A 310 -11.65 18.39 9.73
CA LEU A 310 -10.63 18.41 8.69
C LEU A 310 -11.01 17.41 7.60
N LEU A 311 -11.09 17.87 6.35
CA LEU A 311 -11.35 17.03 5.19
C LEU A 311 -10.05 16.61 4.52
N VAL A 312 -9.92 15.31 4.26
CA VAL A 312 -8.77 14.66 3.63
C VAL A 312 -9.27 13.77 2.49
N GLY A 313 -8.48 13.66 1.43
CA GLY A 313 -8.80 12.87 0.26
C GLY A 313 -9.71 13.58 -0.75
N GLY A 314 -9.45 13.35 -2.04
CA GLY A 314 -10.09 14.06 -3.14
C GLY A 314 -11.61 13.89 -3.24
N ALA A 315 -12.18 12.77 -2.76
CA ALA A 315 -13.62 12.53 -2.78
C ALA A 315 -14.39 13.47 -1.84
N THR A 316 -13.73 14.08 -0.84
CA THR A 316 -14.33 15.08 0.07
C THR A 316 -14.69 16.40 -0.60
N ARG A 317 -14.26 16.60 -1.86
CA ARG A 317 -14.67 17.74 -2.69
C ARG A 317 -16.16 17.68 -3.10
N THR A 318 -16.81 16.51 -2.93
CA THR A 318 -18.26 16.30 -3.21
C THR A 318 -19.12 17.16 -2.28
N PRO A 319 -19.99 18.06 -2.81
CA PRO A 319 -20.74 19.02 -1.98
C PRO A 319 -21.68 18.39 -0.97
N LEU A 320 -22.24 17.21 -1.27
CA LEU A 320 -23.10 16.45 -0.36
C LEU A 320 -22.40 16.17 0.97
N ILE A 321 -21.11 15.81 0.95
CA ILE A 321 -20.32 15.49 2.15
C ILE A 321 -20.29 16.70 3.09
N ARG A 322 -19.88 17.88 2.56
CA ARG A 322 -19.82 19.12 3.36
C ARG A 322 -21.19 19.49 3.95
N ARG A 323 -22.26 19.32 3.16
CA ARG A 323 -23.64 19.58 3.62
C ARG A 323 -24.03 18.64 4.75
N ARG A 324 -23.81 17.33 4.61
CA ARG A 324 -24.16 16.32 5.62
C ARG A 324 -23.34 16.48 6.91
N LEU A 325 -22.05 16.79 6.81
CA LEU A 325 -21.22 17.07 7.99
C LEU A 325 -21.68 18.34 8.71
N ARG A 326 -22.03 19.41 7.99
CA ARG A 326 -22.57 20.62 8.58
C ARG A 326 -23.90 20.35 9.31
N GLU A 327 -24.77 19.53 8.75
CA GLU A 327 -26.03 19.11 9.40
C GLU A 327 -25.75 18.31 10.68
N ALA A 328 -24.81 17.36 10.66
CA ALA A 328 -24.50 16.48 11.79
C ALA A 328 -23.75 17.19 12.94
N PHE A 329 -22.92 18.18 12.64
CA PHE A 329 -22.03 18.83 13.61
C PHE A 329 -22.38 20.29 13.89
N ALA A 330 -23.31 20.90 13.14
CA ALA A 330 -23.61 22.34 13.17
C ALA A 330 -22.34 23.21 12.97
N ARG A 331 -21.37 22.72 12.20
CA ARG A 331 -20.06 23.36 11.91
C ARG A 331 -19.68 23.19 10.45
N GLU A 332 -18.97 24.19 9.92
CA GLU A 332 -18.36 24.07 8.57
C GLU A 332 -17.05 23.28 8.66
N ALA A 333 -16.85 22.40 7.69
CA ALA A 333 -15.58 21.71 7.55
C ALA A 333 -14.51 22.67 6.99
N ARG A 334 -13.31 22.63 7.56
CA ARG A 334 -12.18 23.44 7.10
C ARG A 334 -11.60 22.93 5.80
N GLY A 335 -11.12 23.86 4.95
CA GLY A 335 -10.52 23.59 3.66
C GLY A 335 -9.21 24.36 3.44
N GLU A 336 -8.52 24.77 4.51
CA GLU A 336 -7.30 25.57 4.44
C GLU A 336 -6.07 24.75 4.00
N VAL A 337 -6.09 23.45 4.22
CA VAL A 337 -5.06 22.51 3.78
C VAL A 337 -5.57 21.80 2.55
N ASP A 338 -4.73 21.66 1.53
CA ASP A 338 -5.10 20.89 0.34
C ASP A 338 -5.33 19.42 0.73
N PRO A 339 -6.56 18.90 0.58
CA PRO A 339 -6.91 17.56 1.02
C PRO A 339 -6.16 16.44 0.27
N ASP A 340 -5.60 16.74 -0.89
CA ASP A 340 -4.83 15.79 -1.69
C ASP A 340 -3.35 15.73 -1.23
N LEU A 341 -2.80 16.80 -0.64
CA LEU A 341 -1.36 16.90 -0.34
C LEU A 341 -1.02 16.78 1.14
N CYS A 342 -1.99 16.95 2.05
CA CYS A 342 -1.73 17.06 3.48
C CYS A 342 -1.13 15.79 4.08
N VAL A 343 -1.48 14.62 3.56
CA VAL A 343 -1.00 13.32 4.07
C VAL A 343 0.49 13.15 3.80
N ALA A 344 0.95 13.39 2.57
CA ALA A 344 2.37 13.33 2.21
C ALA A 344 3.20 14.37 2.98
N LEU A 345 2.67 15.59 3.15
CA LEU A 345 3.32 16.63 3.95
C LEU A 345 3.48 16.22 5.42
N GLY A 346 2.46 15.61 6.02
CA GLY A 346 2.51 15.09 7.39
C GLY A 346 3.52 13.95 7.55
N ALA A 347 3.56 13.04 6.58
CA ALA A 347 4.57 11.99 6.52
C ALA A 347 5.99 12.57 6.46
N ALA A 348 6.17 13.66 5.69
CA ALA A 348 7.45 14.37 5.62
C ALA A 348 7.83 15.05 6.95
N ILE A 349 6.87 15.64 7.69
CA ILE A 349 7.11 16.17 9.04
C ILE A 349 7.63 15.06 9.95
N GLN A 350 6.99 13.90 9.92
CA GLN A 350 7.44 12.73 10.71
C GLN A 350 8.83 12.26 10.28
N GLY A 351 9.13 12.25 8.97
CA GLY A 351 10.46 11.95 8.44
C GLY A 351 11.52 12.93 8.96
N GLY A 352 11.20 14.22 8.98
CA GLY A 352 12.04 15.26 9.56
C GLY A 352 12.33 15.05 11.05
N ALA A 353 11.30 14.70 11.84
CA ALA A 353 11.44 14.37 13.25
C ALA A 353 12.39 13.18 13.49
N ILE A 354 12.25 12.12 12.70
CA ILE A 354 13.13 10.93 12.78
C ILE A 354 14.57 11.29 12.38
N ALA A 355 14.75 12.18 11.40
CA ALA A 355 16.07 12.69 10.99
C ALA A 355 16.70 13.67 12.00
N GLY A 356 16.00 14.00 13.10
CA GLY A 356 16.49 14.89 14.16
C GLY A 356 16.24 16.37 13.90
N ALA A 357 15.34 16.73 12.97
CA ALA A 357 14.91 18.11 12.82
C ALA A 357 14.03 18.55 14.01
N GLU A 358 14.09 19.82 14.36
CA GLU A 358 13.13 20.40 15.31
C GLU A 358 11.75 20.48 14.65
N VAL A 359 10.82 19.68 15.14
CA VAL A 359 9.41 19.69 14.74
C VAL A 359 8.54 20.07 15.91
N SER A 360 7.44 20.78 15.66
CA SER A 360 6.57 21.31 16.71
C SER A 360 5.66 20.27 17.37
N ALA A 361 5.54 19.07 16.80
CA ALA A 361 4.55 18.08 17.23
C ALA A 361 5.15 16.69 17.50
N VAL A 362 4.67 16.08 18.59
CA VAL A 362 4.89 14.66 18.92
C VAL A 362 3.62 13.88 18.63
N LEU A 363 3.79 12.75 17.95
CA LEU A 363 2.69 11.88 17.58
C LEU A 363 2.46 10.78 18.61
N VAL A 364 1.20 10.58 19.01
CA VAL A 364 0.71 9.42 19.75
C VAL A 364 -0.44 8.82 18.95
N ASP A 365 -0.23 7.62 18.42
CA ASP A 365 -1.22 6.90 17.62
C ASP A 365 -1.88 5.79 18.45
N VAL A 366 -2.95 5.19 17.94
CA VAL A 366 -3.69 4.11 18.60
C VAL A 366 -3.84 2.90 17.68
N THR A 367 -4.01 1.71 18.28
CA THR A 367 -4.38 0.53 17.50
C THR A 367 -5.85 0.57 17.10
N PRO A 368 -6.21 0.32 15.81
CA PRO A 368 -7.60 0.36 15.37
C PRO A 368 -8.39 -0.92 15.72
N TYR A 369 -7.71 -1.98 16.14
CA TYR A 369 -8.28 -3.28 16.45
C TYR A 369 -7.87 -3.78 17.83
N THR A 370 -8.67 -4.68 18.39
CA THR A 370 -8.31 -5.46 19.58
C THR A 370 -7.42 -6.63 19.18
N PHE A 371 -6.33 -6.82 19.92
CA PHE A 371 -5.47 -8.01 19.82
C PHE A 371 -5.67 -8.92 21.01
N GLY A 372 -5.71 -10.23 20.76
CA GLY A 372 -5.94 -11.22 21.79
C GLY A 372 -5.57 -12.62 21.33
N THR A 373 -5.98 -13.59 22.12
CA THR A 373 -5.75 -15.02 21.88
C THR A 373 -7.04 -15.81 22.04
N SER A 374 -7.03 -17.09 21.65
CA SER A 374 -8.09 -18.02 21.99
C SER A 374 -7.75 -18.81 23.24
N ALA A 375 -8.71 -19.04 24.09
CA ALA A 375 -8.59 -19.87 25.27
C ALA A 375 -9.84 -20.72 25.49
N LEU A 376 -9.68 -21.72 26.35
CA LEU A 376 -10.78 -22.52 26.81
C LEU A 376 -11.66 -21.70 27.75
N GLY A 377 -12.95 -21.60 27.45
CA GLY A 377 -13.88 -20.78 28.22
C GLY A 377 -15.33 -21.12 27.94
N GLU A 378 -16.21 -20.15 28.02
CA GLU A 378 -17.65 -20.28 27.82
C GLU A 378 -18.14 -19.31 26.77
N LEU A 379 -18.88 -19.79 25.77
CA LEU A 379 -19.55 -18.98 24.79
C LEU A 379 -21.04 -19.34 24.73
N ASN A 380 -21.92 -18.37 24.90
CA ASN A 380 -23.38 -18.55 24.95
C ASN A 380 -23.87 -19.57 26.00
N GLY A 381 -23.16 -19.74 27.10
CA GLY A 381 -23.51 -20.68 28.18
C GLY A 381 -23.04 -22.12 27.94
N GLU A 382 -22.26 -22.35 26.90
CA GLU A 382 -21.65 -23.65 26.60
C GLU A 382 -20.12 -23.58 26.67
N PHE A 383 -19.50 -24.68 27.08
CA PHE A 383 -18.06 -24.82 27.07
C PHE A 383 -17.51 -24.73 25.65
N TYR A 384 -16.56 -23.77 25.41
CA TYR A 384 -16.04 -23.48 24.10
C TYR A 384 -14.51 -23.36 24.09
N PRO A 385 -13.79 -24.09 23.20
CA PRO A 385 -12.33 -24.12 23.18
C PRO A 385 -11.68 -22.90 22.53
N TYR A 386 -12.45 -22.03 21.84
CA TYR A 386 -11.94 -20.89 21.06
C TYR A 386 -12.59 -19.58 21.51
N GLN A 387 -12.87 -19.42 22.81
CA GLN A 387 -13.31 -18.14 23.34
C GLN A 387 -12.20 -17.11 23.10
N TYR A 388 -12.56 -15.95 22.53
CA TYR A 388 -11.63 -14.85 22.34
C TYR A 388 -11.35 -14.16 23.68
N VAL A 389 -10.06 -14.01 24.00
CA VAL A 389 -9.59 -13.27 25.18
C VAL A 389 -8.83 -12.04 24.71
N PRO A 390 -9.43 -10.82 24.82
CA PRO A 390 -8.79 -9.57 24.44
C PRO A 390 -7.65 -9.22 25.42
N ILE A 391 -6.49 -8.82 24.91
CA ILE A 391 -5.31 -8.46 25.70
C ILE A 391 -4.95 -6.99 25.48
N ILE A 392 -4.89 -6.53 24.23
CA ILE A 392 -4.73 -5.11 23.87
C ILE A 392 -6.02 -4.64 23.22
N PRO A 393 -6.89 -3.89 23.91
CA PRO A 393 -8.13 -3.39 23.33
C PRO A 393 -7.87 -2.37 22.20
N LYS A 394 -8.77 -2.28 21.23
CA LYS A 394 -8.78 -1.22 20.22
C LYS A 394 -8.71 0.16 20.86
N ASN A 395 -8.21 1.13 20.12
CA ASN A 395 -7.98 2.51 20.58
C ASN A 395 -7.01 2.62 21.78
N THR A 396 -6.16 1.61 22.00
CA THR A 396 -5.06 1.70 22.96
C THR A 396 -3.89 2.44 22.32
N ALA A 397 -3.37 3.45 23.03
CA ALA A 397 -2.19 4.22 22.57
C ALA A 397 -0.97 3.33 22.35
N ILE A 398 -0.27 3.51 21.25
CA ILE A 398 0.95 2.79 20.91
C ILE A 398 2.21 3.67 21.09
N PRO A 399 3.36 3.12 21.53
CA PRO A 399 3.61 1.70 21.80
C PRO A 399 2.98 1.22 23.11
N VAL A 400 2.60 -0.05 23.17
CA VAL A 400 1.96 -0.66 24.33
C VAL A 400 2.48 -2.09 24.57
N HIS A 401 2.62 -2.45 25.85
CA HIS A 401 2.92 -3.80 26.29
C HIS A 401 1.87 -4.27 27.29
N LYS A 402 1.27 -5.41 27.05
CA LYS A 402 0.28 -6.04 27.93
C LYS A 402 0.57 -7.53 28.08
N SER A 403 0.31 -8.04 29.29
CA SER A 403 0.48 -9.44 29.61
C SER A 403 -0.77 -10.01 30.24
N ASP A 404 -1.05 -11.29 29.96
CA ASP A 404 -2.09 -12.06 30.63
C ASP A 404 -1.59 -13.46 30.98
N VAL A 405 -2.25 -14.15 31.92
CA VAL A 405 -1.83 -15.45 32.43
C VAL A 405 -2.86 -16.50 32.08
N PHE A 406 -2.42 -17.52 31.35
CA PHE A 406 -3.18 -18.68 30.98
C PHE A 406 -2.68 -19.92 31.76
N PHE A 407 -3.47 -20.96 31.80
CA PHE A 407 -3.15 -22.15 32.57
C PHE A 407 -3.28 -23.42 31.73
N THR A 408 -2.40 -24.40 31.95
CA THR A 408 -2.56 -25.71 31.36
C THR A 408 -3.82 -26.41 31.89
N VAL A 409 -4.48 -27.18 31.02
CA VAL A 409 -5.78 -27.80 31.32
C VAL A 409 -5.68 -29.28 31.70
N THR A 410 -4.51 -29.90 31.48
CA THR A 410 -4.26 -31.30 31.81
C THR A 410 -2.97 -31.48 32.60
N ASP A 411 -2.90 -32.55 33.42
CA ASP A 411 -1.66 -32.92 34.07
C ASP A 411 -0.58 -33.31 33.06
N ASP A 412 0.66 -32.93 33.36
CA ASP A 412 1.83 -33.20 32.53
C ASP A 412 1.70 -32.70 31.07
N GLN A 413 0.90 -31.65 30.84
CA GLN A 413 0.77 -31.01 29.53
C GLN A 413 2.13 -30.51 29.06
N ASN A 414 2.63 -31.05 27.93
CA ASN A 414 3.99 -30.80 27.45
C ASN A 414 4.04 -29.65 26.43
N THR A 415 2.88 -29.26 25.85
CA THR A 415 2.82 -28.27 24.76
C THR A 415 1.62 -27.34 24.96
N VAL A 416 1.84 -26.05 24.70
CA VAL A 416 0.77 -25.06 24.57
C VAL A 416 0.84 -24.47 23.16
N GLU A 417 -0.29 -24.47 22.47
CA GLU A 417 -0.46 -23.77 21.20
C GLU A 417 -1.02 -22.37 21.47
N VAL A 418 -0.32 -21.36 20.97
CA VAL A 418 -0.73 -19.96 21.08
C VAL A 418 -1.16 -19.49 19.70
N ARG A 419 -2.43 -19.08 19.58
CA ARG A 419 -2.99 -18.46 18.39
C ARG A 419 -3.32 -17.00 18.70
N VAL A 420 -2.89 -16.10 17.86
CA VAL A 420 -3.08 -14.66 18.03
C VAL A 420 -4.09 -14.18 17.01
N TYR A 421 -5.04 -13.39 17.47
CA TYR A 421 -6.14 -12.90 16.66
C TYR A 421 -6.27 -11.39 16.76
N GLN A 422 -6.81 -10.80 15.69
CA GLN A 422 -7.18 -9.40 15.56
C GLN A 422 -8.68 -9.28 15.26
N GLY A 423 -9.43 -8.60 16.09
CA GLY A 423 -10.88 -8.40 15.90
C GLY A 423 -11.65 -8.20 17.20
N GLU A 424 -12.97 -8.10 17.07
CA GLU A 424 -13.89 -7.73 18.16
C GLU A 424 -14.92 -8.81 18.49
N ASN A 425 -14.92 -9.96 17.79
CA ASN A 425 -15.88 -11.02 17.99
C ASN A 425 -15.51 -11.85 19.22
N ALA A 426 -16.51 -12.28 20.00
CA ALA A 426 -16.31 -13.16 21.16
C ALA A 426 -15.86 -14.59 20.79
N ASP A 427 -16.17 -15.04 19.57
CA ASP A 427 -15.61 -16.25 18.97
C ASP A 427 -14.29 -15.90 18.27
N ALA A 428 -13.17 -16.49 18.72
CA ALA A 428 -11.87 -16.24 18.13
C ALA A 428 -11.81 -16.64 16.65
N LEU A 429 -12.55 -17.67 16.23
CA LEU A 429 -12.55 -18.15 14.84
C LEU A 429 -13.23 -17.20 13.85
N GLU A 430 -14.07 -16.29 14.35
CA GLU A 430 -14.70 -15.22 13.56
C GLU A 430 -13.82 -13.95 13.48
N ASN A 431 -12.67 -13.95 14.15
CA ASN A 431 -11.66 -12.90 14.05
C ASN A 431 -10.54 -13.30 13.08
N ILE A 432 -9.71 -12.33 12.68
CA ILE A 432 -8.56 -12.58 11.79
C ILE A 432 -7.44 -13.22 12.61
N GLN A 433 -7.06 -14.45 12.29
CA GLN A 433 -5.86 -15.06 12.87
C GLN A 433 -4.62 -14.43 12.25
N ILE A 434 -3.78 -13.81 13.07
CA ILE A 434 -2.58 -13.07 12.65
C ILE A 434 -1.28 -13.79 12.99
N GLY A 435 -1.31 -14.85 13.77
CA GLY A 435 -0.14 -15.65 14.09
C GLY A 435 -0.45 -16.91 14.89
N GLU A 436 0.48 -17.88 14.82
CA GLU A 436 0.40 -19.12 15.57
C GLU A 436 1.82 -19.62 15.90
N PHE A 437 2.02 -20.10 17.11
CA PHE A 437 3.26 -20.79 17.50
C PHE A 437 3.01 -21.76 18.66
N ARG A 438 3.97 -22.66 18.89
CA ARG A 438 3.91 -23.66 19.96
C ARG A 438 5.04 -23.46 20.96
N VAL A 439 4.69 -23.59 22.24
CA VAL A 439 5.65 -23.71 23.35
C VAL A 439 5.71 -25.19 23.73
N GLU A 440 6.79 -25.82 23.31
CA GLU A 440 7.02 -27.26 23.55
C GLU A 440 8.05 -27.49 24.67
N GLY A 441 7.95 -28.59 25.37
CA GLY A 441 8.89 -28.96 26.44
C GLY A 441 8.58 -28.31 27.78
N LEU A 442 7.29 -28.04 28.04
CA LEU A 442 6.85 -27.56 29.34
C LEU A 442 7.23 -28.56 30.46
N SER A 443 7.43 -28.04 31.66
CA SER A 443 7.72 -28.84 32.82
C SER A 443 6.57 -29.79 33.16
N LYS A 444 6.89 -31.00 33.67
CA LYS A 444 5.89 -31.90 34.20
C LYS A 444 5.28 -31.29 35.47
N ALA A 445 4.03 -30.91 35.40
CA ALA A 445 3.28 -30.27 36.46
C ALA A 445 1.80 -30.69 36.40
N PRO A 446 1.06 -30.65 37.51
CA PRO A 446 -0.39 -30.76 37.48
C PRO A 446 -1.03 -29.68 36.58
N ALA A 447 -2.27 -29.95 36.15
CA ALA A 447 -3.10 -28.93 35.49
C ALA A 447 -3.11 -27.62 36.30
N GLY A 448 -3.11 -26.48 35.63
CA GLY A 448 -2.97 -25.17 36.27
C GLY A 448 -1.54 -24.62 36.25
N ASN A 449 -0.61 -25.20 35.49
CA ASN A 449 0.72 -24.61 35.30
C ASN A 449 0.60 -23.27 34.53
N PRO A 450 1.08 -22.14 35.12
CA PRO A 450 0.87 -20.81 34.53
C PRO A 450 1.79 -20.52 33.36
N ILE A 451 1.19 -20.07 32.27
CA ILE A 451 1.83 -19.58 31.05
C ILE A 451 1.53 -18.07 30.90
N ILE A 452 2.55 -17.26 30.92
CA ILE A 452 2.43 -15.81 30.72
C ILE A 452 2.49 -15.55 29.22
N LEU A 453 1.47 -14.90 28.68
CA LEU A 453 1.42 -14.44 27.30
C LEU A 453 1.63 -12.92 27.30
N ASP A 454 2.69 -12.47 26.63
CA ASP A 454 3.04 -11.07 26.49
C ASP A 454 2.79 -10.61 25.04
N LEU A 455 2.06 -9.50 24.89
CA LEU A 455 1.82 -8.81 23.63
C LEU A 455 2.45 -7.41 23.69
N ALA A 456 3.35 -7.12 22.78
CA ALA A 456 4.01 -5.81 22.66
C ALA A 456 3.80 -5.24 21.26
N LEU A 457 3.00 -4.20 21.16
CA LEU A 457 2.76 -3.45 19.91
C LEU A 457 3.67 -2.24 19.89
N ASP A 458 4.51 -2.15 18.88
CA ASP A 458 5.47 -1.04 18.73
C ASP A 458 4.84 0.22 18.09
N ARG A 459 5.67 1.24 17.84
CA ARG A 459 5.22 2.51 17.24
C ARG A 459 4.78 2.39 15.78
N ASP A 460 5.18 1.32 15.12
CA ASP A 460 4.84 1.05 13.72
C ASP A 460 3.62 0.14 13.59
N GLY A 461 3.03 -0.27 14.73
CA GLY A 461 1.92 -1.20 14.78
C GLY A 461 2.35 -2.66 14.63
N ILE A 462 3.63 -2.99 14.74
CA ILE A 462 4.14 -4.35 14.67
C ILE A 462 3.96 -5.04 16.02
N LEU A 463 3.28 -6.19 16.00
CA LEU A 463 2.99 -6.97 17.19
C LEU A 463 4.06 -8.04 17.44
N ASN A 464 4.73 -7.94 18.60
CA ASN A 464 5.60 -8.97 19.14
C ASN A 464 4.85 -9.77 20.19
N VAL A 465 4.88 -11.09 20.10
CA VAL A 465 4.21 -11.97 21.03
C VAL A 465 5.21 -12.96 21.63
N SER A 466 5.20 -13.11 22.94
CA SER A 466 5.93 -14.18 23.61
C SER A 466 5.06 -14.93 24.60
N ALA A 467 5.31 -16.23 24.73
CA ALA A 467 4.69 -17.07 25.74
C ALA A 467 5.77 -17.73 26.59
N LYS A 468 5.62 -17.61 27.91
CA LYS A 468 6.62 -18.04 28.89
C LYS A 468 6.01 -18.88 29.99
N GLU A 469 6.55 -20.06 30.21
CA GLU A 469 6.24 -20.85 31.40
C GLU A 469 6.82 -20.17 32.65
N LYS A 470 5.96 -19.78 33.58
CA LYS A 470 6.35 -19.02 34.78
C LYS A 470 7.35 -19.76 35.65
N ASN A 471 7.20 -21.10 35.81
CA ASN A 471 7.97 -21.90 36.76
C ASN A 471 9.41 -22.18 36.30
N THR A 472 9.62 -22.40 35.00
CA THR A 472 10.95 -22.75 34.43
C THR A 472 11.61 -21.60 33.71
N GLY A 473 10.83 -20.60 33.32
CA GLY A 473 11.29 -19.53 32.45
C GLY A 473 11.44 -19.94 30.99
N LEU A 474 10.99 -21.14 30.58
CA LEU A 474 10.95 -21.54 29.18
C LEU A 474 10.09 -20.55 28.38
N GLU A 475 10.68 -19.91 27.38
CA GLU A 475 10.03 -18.87 26.58
C GLU A 475 10.11 -19.19 25.11
N ARG A 476 9.02 -18.93 24.39
CA ARG A 476 8.97 -18.85 22.92
C ARG A 476 8.44 -17.48 22.52
N ARG A 477 9.01 -16.94 21.45
CA ARG A 477 8.65 -15.62 20.94
C ARG A 477 8.41 -15.69 19.45
N ILE A 478 7.40 -14.95 18.99
CA ILE A 478 7.15 -14.67 17.58
C ILE A 478 7.01 -13.17 17.39
N THR A 479 7.58 -12.66 16.31
CA THR A 479 7.27 -11.31 15.82
C THR A 479 6.31 -11.46 14.67
N ILE A 480 5.15 -10.82 14.75
CA ILE A 480 4.06 -11.03 13.78
C ILE A 480 4.31 -10.29 12.47
N ASP A 481 5.28 -9.35 12.43
CA ASP A 481 5.72 -8.70 11.19
C ASP A 481 6.13 -9.70 10.10
N ARG A 482 6.72 -10.84 10.49
CA ARG A 482 7.20 -11.87 9.55
C ARG A 482 6.32 -13.11 9.45
N ALA A 483 5.49 -13.38 10.45
CA ALA A 483 4.52 -14.48 10.37
C ALA A 483 3.45 -14.23 9.29
N MET A 484 3.25 -12.95 8.95
CA MET A 484 2.35 -12.46 7.91
C MET A 484 3.09 -12.00 6.64
N SER A 485 4.43 -11.99 6.65
CA SER A 485 5.22 -11.70 5.45
C SER A 485 4.96 -12.77 4.41
N ARG A 486 4.63 -12.33 3.20
CA ARG A 486 4.52 -13.21 2.03
C ARG A 486 5.86 -13.59 1.46
N TYR A 487 6.87 -12.81 1.82
CA TYR A 487 8.20 -12.91 1.27
C TYR A 487 9.16 -13.36 2.36
N ASP A 488 9.84 -14.47 2.13
CA ASP A 488 11.09 -14.70 2.83
C ASP A 488 12.18 -13.74 2.27
N LYS A 489 13.39 -13.79 2.81
CA LYS A 489 14.45 -12.86 2.38
C LYS A 489 14.87 -13.04 0.92
N ASP A 490 14.83 -14.26 0.43
CA ASP A 490 15.24 -14.60 -0.92
C ASP A 490 14.12 -14.21 -1.90
N GLU A 491 12.87 -14.50 -1.57
CA GLU A 491 11.70 -14.07 -2.35
C GLU A 491 11.57 -12.54 -2.43
N LEU A 492 11.87 -11.81 -1.34
CA LEU A 492 11.89 -10.35 -1.34
C LEU A 492 12.99 -9.80 -2.26
N HIS A 493 14.16 -10.45 -2.22
CA HIS A 493 15.27 -10.10 -3.12
C HIS A 493 14.88 -10.33 -4.58
N ASP A 494 14.28 -11.47 -4.89
CA ASP A 494 13.85 -11.83 -6.24
C ASP A 494 12.74 -10.87 -6.74
N ALA A 495 11.77 -10.53 -5.90
CA ALA A 495 10.75 -9.55 -6.23
C ALA A 495 11.37 -8.17 -6.52
N ARG A 496 12.32 -7.73 -5.69
CA ARG A 496 13.06 -6.48 -5.91
C ARG A 496 13.85 -6.50 -7.22
N GLN A 497 14.49 -7.62 -7.56
CA GLN A 497 15.21 -7.75 -8.81
C GLN A 497 14.24 -7.69 -10.01
N ARG A 498 13.13 -8.45 -9.98
CA ARG A 498 12.10 -8.39 -11.04
C ARG A 498 11.61 -6.96 -11.29
N ILE A 499 11.30 -6.23 -10.22
CA ILE A 499 10.83 -4.83 -10.35
C ILE A 499 11.95 -3.93 -10.87
N THR A 500 13.20 -4.15 -10.47
CA THR A 500 14.34 -3.36 -10.96
C THR A 500 14.56 -3.59 -12.46
N ASP A 501 14.46 -4.82 -12.90
CA ASP A 501 14.64 -5.19 -14.31
C ASP A 501 13.55 -4.57 -15.21
N LEU A 502 12.32 -4.37 -14.69
CA LEU A 502 11.23 -3.70 -15.41
C LEU A 502 11.52 -2.21 -15.69
N PHE A 503 12.27 -1.53 -14.80
CA PHE A 503 12.65 -0.12 -15.01
C PHE A 503 13.80 0.06 -16.02
N GLY A 504 14.49 -1.04 -16.44
CA GLY A 504 15.58 -1.01 -17.42
C GLY A 504 16.90 -0.46 -16.86
N ALA A 505 17.91 -0.37 -17.72
CA ALA A 505 19.29 0.00 -17.35
C ALA A 505 19.48 1.48 -16.92
N GLU A 506 18.47 2.31 -16.97
CA GLU A 506 18.56 3.72 -16.53
C GLU A 506 18.78 3.85 -15.00
N ASP A 507 18.39 2.84 -14.22
CA ASP A 507 18.59 2.82 -12.76
C ASP A 507 19.90 2.13 -12.30
N ALA A 508 20.64 1.49 -13.18
CA ALA A 508 21.85 0.74 -12.83
C ALA A 508 23.05 1.64 -12.51
N ASP A 509 23.02 2.92 -12.87
CA ASP A 509 24.17 3.84 -12.79
C ASP A 509 24.26 4.65 -11.47
N GLN A 510 23.35 4.43 -10.50
CA GLN A 510 23.34 5.18 -9.23
C GLN A 510 23.55 4.35 -7.95
N MET A 511 24.36 3.29 -8.01
CA MET A 511 24.84 2.63 -6.78
C MET A 511 26.17 3.26 -6.32
N PRO A 512 26.19 4.14 -5.31
CA PRO A 512 27.45 4.62 -4.75
C PRO A 512 27.97 3.60 -3.72
N GLY A 513 29.02 2.89 -4.08
CA GLY A 513 29.66 1.93 -3.14
C GLY A 513 30.86 1.18 -3.68
N SER A 514 31.71 1.78 -4.51
CA SER A 514 33.13 1.44 -4.55
C SER A 514 33.91 2.55 -5.26
N SER A 515 34.58 3.37 -4.48
CA SER A 515 35.57 4.31 -4.97
C SER A 515 36.82 3.56 -5.41
N SER A 516 37.07 3.46 -6.71
CA SER A 516 38.41 3.59 -7.29
C SER A 516 38.27 3.81 -8.79
N GLY A 517 38.79 4.95 -9.25
CA GLY A 517 38.65 5.41 -10.63
C GLY A 517 39.33 4.48 -11.63
N THR A 518 38.73 4.41 -12.78
CA THR A 518 39.39 4.70 -14.06
C THR A 518 38.38 4.48 -15.20
N THR A 519 38.40 5.39 -16.13
CA THR A 519 37.69 5.46 -17.41
C THR A 519 37.68 4.14 -18.18
N GLY A 520 36.47 3.65 -18.57
CA GLY A 520 36.31 2.57 -19.55
C GLY A 520 34.86 2.51 -20.03
N ALA A 521 34.62 2.61 -21.31
CA ALA A 521 33.36 2.64 -22.01
C ALA A 521 32.52 1.34 -21.87
N PRO A 522 31.16 1.36 -22.07
CA PRO A 522 30.29 0.22 -21.86
C PRO A 522 30.47 -0.84 -22.95
N THR A 523 30.76 -2.08 -22.55
CA THR A 523 31.01 -3.23 -23.46
C THR A 523 30.05 -4.42 -23.21
N ASP A 524 28.83 -4.25 -22.69
CA ASP A 524 27.96 -5.39 -22.39
C ASP A 524 26.97 -5.79 -23.49
N GLY A 525 26.75 -5.01 -24.53
CA GLY A 525 25.78 -5.33 -25.57
C GLY A 525 26.08 -6.57 -26.44
N PRO A 526 27.29 -6.71 -27.01
CA PRO A 526 27.56 -7.82 -27.95
C PRO A 526 27.83 -9.17 -27.30
N VAL A 527 28.41 -9.20 -26.09
CA VAL A 527 28.79 -10.44 -25.39
C VAL A 527 27.60 -11.10 -24.73
N ALA A 528 26.69 -10.33 -24.10
CA ALA A 528 25.49 -10.85 -23.52
C ALA A 528 24.56 -11.50 -24.55
N THR A 529 24.44 -10.90 -25.74
CA THR A 529 23.66 -11.45 -26.85
C THR A 529 24.26 -12.76 -27.35
N LEU A 530 25.60 -12.87 -27.39
CA LEU A 530 26.30 -14.06 -27.83
C LEU A 530 26.14 -15.23 -26.84
N VAL A 531 26.23 -14.93 -25.55
CA VAL A 531 26.01 -15.91 -24.47
C VAL A 531 24.56 -16.40 -24.47
N ALA A 532 23.57 -15.51 -24.67
CA ALA A 532 22.16 -15.89 -24.76
C ALA A 532 21.88 -16.80 -25.96
N LYS A 533 22.50 -16.53 -27.12
CA LYS A 533 22.44 -17.44 -28.30
C LYS A 533 23.03 -18.80 -28.01
N ALA A 534 24.18 -18.86 -27.34
CA ALA A 534 24.82 -20.12 -26.95
C ALA A 534 23.94 -20.94 -26.01
N GLN A 535 23.30 -20.29 -25.04
CA GLN A 535 22.38 -20.94 -24.10
C GLN A 535 21.14 -21.50 -24.81
N ALA A 536 20.57 -20.78 -25.78
CA ALA A 536 19.44 -21.27 -26.57
C ALA A 536 19.77 -22.49 -27.44
N LYS A 537 21.05 -22.67 -27.82
CA LYS A 537 21.49 -23.80 -28.64
C LYS A 537 21.91 -25.04 -27.84
N LEU A 538 22.06 -24.95 -26.52
CA LEU A 538 22.46 -26.06 -25.65
C LEU A 538 21.52 -27.28 -25.74
N ASP A 539 20.22 -27.07 -25.93
CA ASP A 539 19.22 -28.14 -26.00
C ASP A 539 19.24 -28.88 -27.37
N GLU A 540 19.73 -28.23 -28.40
CA GLU A 540 19.78 -28.75 -29.78
C GLU A 540 21.16 -29.34 -30.14
N ALA A 541 22.22 -29.02 -29.40
CA ALA A 541 23.60 -29.43 -29.67
C ALA A 541 23.86 -30.89 -29.27
N VAL A 542 24.70 -31.59 -30.06
CA VAL A 542 25.22 -32.94 -29.71
C VAL A 542 26.19 -32.85 -28.54
N ASP A 543 26.42 -33.97 -27.82
CA ASP A 543 27.12 -33.99 -26.53
C ASP A 543 28.52 -33.33 -26.54
N GLU A 544 29.30 -33.46 -27.63
CA GLU A 544 30.63 -32.83 -27.78
C GLU A 544 30.51 -31.30 -27.91
N ASP A 545 29.64 -30.82 -28.79
CA ASP A 545 29.42 -29.39 -29.03
C ASP A 545 28.74 -28.70 -27.81
N ARG A 546 27.89 -29.42 -27.11
CA ARG A 546 27.28 -28.96 -25.86
C ARG A 546 28.32 -28.70 -24.78
N ALA A 547 29.27 -29.60 -24.61
CA ALA A 547 30.36 -29.44 -23.65
C ALA A 547 31.22 -28.21 -23.99
N GLU A 548 31.55 -28.02 -25.26
CA GLU A 548 32.36 -26.88 -25.73
C GLU A 548 31.61 -25.54 -25.58
N LEU A 549 30.29 -25.52 -25.84
CA LEU A 549 29.45 -24.34 -25.58
C LEU A 549 29.42 -23.94 -24.08
N ILE A 550 29.31 -24.93 -23.18
CA ILE A 550 29.32 -24.70 -21.74
C ILE A 550 30.68 -24.13 -21.30
N ASP A 551 31.78 -24.76 -21.72
CA ASP A 551 33.14 -24.33 -21.36
C ASP A 551 33.42 -22.90 -21.83
N LEU A 552 33.06 -22.55 -23.07
CA LEU A 552 33.26 -21.20 -23.59
C LEU A 552 32.42 -20.14 -22.88
N VAL A 553 31.19 -20.46 -22.51
CA VAL A 553 30.33 -19.56 -21.71
C VAL A 553 30.91 -19.35 -20.30
N GLU A 554 31.46 -20.41 -19.67
CA GLU A 554 32.12 -20.29 -18.37
C GLU A 554 33.42 -19.47 -18.46
N ILE A 555 34.23 -19.65 -19.47
CA ILE A 555 35.46 -18.87 -19.71
C ILE A 555 35.09 -17.39 -19.91
N ILE A 556 34.07 -17.08 -20.69
CA ILE A 556 33.61 -15.70 -20.91
C ILE A 556 33.20 -15.07 -19.58
N ARG A 557 32.40 -15.76 -18.75
CA ARG A 557 31.96 -15.26 -17.42
C ARG A 557 33.14 -15.09 -16.45
N ASP A 558 34.15 -15.98 -16.53
CA ASP A 558 35.33 -15.87 -15.67
C ASP A 558 36.24 -14.72 -16.11
N CYS A 559 36.43 -14.51 -17.42
CA CYS A 559 37.15 -13.36 -17.98
C CYS A 559 36.44 -12.03 -17.61
N GLN A 560 35.10 -11.97 -17.65
CA GLN A 560 34.32 -10.80 -17.21
C GLN A 560 34.55 -10.53 -15.72
N ARG A 561 34.47 -11.55 -14.86
CA ARG A 561 34.69 -11.40 -13.40
C ARG A 561 36.11 -10.93 -13.07
N ARG A 562 37.11 -11.32 -13.85
CA ARG A 562 38.53 -10.97 -13.64
C ARG A 562 38.95 -9.71 -14.40
N SER A 563 38.04 -9.10 -15.19
CA SER A 563 38.35 -7.97 -16.09
C SER A 563 39.47 -8.26 -17.08
N ASP A 564 39.58 -9.52 -17.52
CA ASP A 564 40.54 -9.96 -18.52
C ASP A 564 39.99 -9.72 -19.93
N LEU A 565 40.22 -8.54 -20.47
CA LEU A 565 39.76 -8.13 -21.80
C LEU A 565 40.37 -8.96 -22.94
N THR A 566 41.61 -9.46 -22.77
CA THR A 566 42.27 -10.25 -23.79
C THR A 566 41.69 -11.66 -23.85
N GLY A 567 41.53 -12.32 -22.71
CA GLY A 567 40.88 -13.63 -22.60
C GLY A 567 39.40 -13.58 -23.07
N LEU A 568 38.71 -12.50 -22.74
CA LEU A 568 37.31 -12.29 -23.15
C LEU A 568 37.17 -12.19 -24.68
N ASP A 569 38.07 -11.48 -25.36
CA ASP A 569 38.01 -11.30 -26.82
C ASP A 569 38.33 -12.62 -27.57
N VAL A 570 39.23 -13.43 -27.03
CA VAL A 570 39.57 -14.78 -27.56
C VAL A 570 38.37 -15.72 -27.38
N ALA A 571 37.81 -15.81 -26.18
CA ALA A 571 36.68 -16.70 -25.90
C ALA A 571 35.41 -16.27 -26.68
N ARG A 572 35.17 -14.97 -26.83
CA ARG A 572 34.09 -14.43 -27.65
C ARG A 572 34.21 -14.87 -29.11
N LYS A 573 35.40 -14.80 -29.67
CA LYS A 573 35.64 -15.21 -31.06
C LYS A 573 35.39 -16.70 -31.24
N GLN A 574 35.90 -17.53 -30.34
CA GLN A 574 35.71 -18.99 -30.38
C GLN A 574 34.23 -19.35 -30.27
N LEU A 575 33.47 -18.69 -29.36
CA LEU A 575 32.05 -18.91 -29.23
C LEU A 575 31.26 -18.47 -30.48
N THR A 576 31.69 -17.40 -31.13
CA THR A 576 31.07 -16.93 -32.39
C THR A 576 31.31 -17.95 -33.52
N ASP A 577 32.53 -18.47 -33.63
CA ASP A 577 32.90 -19.47 -34.65
C ASP A 577 32.14 -20.79 -34.43
N LEU A 578 31.99 -21.23 -33.18
CA LEU A 578 31.24 -22.45 -32.83
C LEU A 578 29.73 -22.28 -33.11
N LEU A 579 29.13 -21.16 -32.74
CA LEU A 579 27.73 -20.88 -33.03
C LEU A 579 27.43 -20.79 -34.52
N PHE A 580 28.36 -20.22 -35.32
CA PHE A 580 28.26 -20.20 -36.78
C PHE A 580 28.29 -21.61 -37.37
N TYR A 581 29.14 -22.49 -36.85
CA TYR A 581 29.19 -23.89 -37.27
C TYR A 581 27.90 -24.66 -36.92
N LEU A 582 27.27 -24.36 -35.79
CA LEU A 582 26.02 -25.00 -35.35
C LEU A 582 24.74 -24.45 -36.05
N GLU A 583 24.86 -23.32 -36.74
CA GLU A 583 23.76 -22.71 -37.50
C GLU A 583 23.83 -23.10 -39.01
N THR A 584 24.94 -23.70 -39.50
CA THR A 584 25.11 -24.19 -40.89
C THR A 584 24.94 -25.68 -40.99
#